data_9078702b1da7278b46c481ed1a08ac08
#
_entry.id   9078702b1da7278b46c481ed1a08ac08
#
_cell.length_a   1.000
_cell.length_b   1.000
_cell.length_c   1.000
_cell.angle_alpha   90.00
_cell.angle_beta   90.00
_cell.angle_gamma   90.00
#
_symmetry.space_group_name_H-M   'P 1'
#
loop_
_entity.id
_entity.type
_entity.pdbx_description
1 polymer ?
#
loop_
_entity_poly.entity_id
_entity_poly.type
_entity_poly.pdbx_seq_one_letter_code
_entity_poly.pdbx_strand_id
1 'polypeptide(L)'
;MAANHPAPRSQKKSAKRRTGDTRRPLERILQIHDQINRGRYPNCGGMAKELGYARKTIQRDVSFMRDELGLPIAYDDNRHGYCYTKPVGDFPYLRATAEDLVALIVARHALSHLGDTPLVASLRSSFQKMQQGMQDRVSIPWSDLDHAFSVKSTGLTNRDVAVFEKIARAVLERVELRFDYAKLSATKAEPRRVQPYHLAEIDGGWYLIGHDLDRDARRTFAVQRMKGLSLTNRKFIRPSDFRLEDHFAGSFGVWTDPKTAVGKPARKHRIRIRFRGFAAKVIPERRWHPTQEITLLSPAQASTDSGRSPGHRRSSRARSPEPEEVIELRMELSTLEDIRRWILSFGSQAEVLEPKELREWVWKEAVELVGRG
;
A
#
# COMPACT_ATOMS: atom_id res chain seq x y z
N MET A 1 71.63 42.96 10.21
CA MET A 1 70.96 41.92 9.40
C MET A 1 69.60 41.61 10.07
N ALA A 2 68.53 42.15 9.50
CA ALA A 2 67.19 42.07 10.04
C ALA A 2 66.46 40.88 9.41
N ALA A 3 65.97 39.98 10.25
CA ALA A 3 65.14 38.86 9.84
C ALA A 3 63.65 39.25 9.86
N ASN A 4 63.02 39.20 8.69
CA ASN A 4 61.62 39.47 8.46
C ASN A 4 60.79 38.27 8.88
N HIS A 5 59.86 38.49 9.84
CA HIS A 5 58.81 37.53 10.18
C HIS A 5 57.53 37.91 9.44
N PRO A 6 56.85 36.99 8.72
CA PRO A 6 55.53 37.23 8.16
C PRO A 6 54.45 36.96 9.21
N ALA A 7 53.46 37.86 9.24
CA ALA A 7 52.26 37.79 10.09
C ALA A 7 51.32 36.59 9.74
N PRO A 8 50.55 36.07 10.71
CA PRO A 8 49.66 34.92 10.48
C PRO A 8 48.40 35.33 9.71
N ARG A 9 48.11 34.55 8.64
CA ARG A 9 46.87 34.64 7.86
C ARG A 9 45.64 34.27 8.69
N SER A 10 44.68 35.18 8.73
CA SER A 10 43.36 34.96 9.31
C SER A 10 42.63 33.81 8.57
N GLN A 11 42.35 32.76 9.29
CA GLN A 11 41.46 31.69 8.82
C GLN A 11 40.02 32.20 8.77
N LYS A 12 39.46 32.36 7.58
CA LYS A 12 38.04 32.54 7.35
C LYS A 12 37.31 31.26 7.81
N LYS A 13 36.56 31.32 8.90
CA LYS A 13 35.62 30.29 9.32
C LYS A 13 34.57 30.11 8.23
N SER A 14 34.59 28.97 7.53
CA SER A 14 33.57 28.57 6.60
C SER A 14 32.28 28.32 7.40
N ALA A 15 31.24 29.11 7.12
CA ALA A 15 29.92 28.93 7.67
C ALA A 15 29.34 27.61 7.17
N LYS A 16 29.26 26.63 8.07
CA LYS A 16 28.57 25.34 7.87
C LYS A 16 27.11 25.63 7.52
N ARG A 17 26.72 25.48 6.25
CA ARG A 17 25.33 25.50 5.80
C ARG A 17 24.58 24.39 6.55
N ARG A 18 23.73 24.77 7.49
CA ARG A 18 22.78 23.87 8.16
C ARG A 18 21.71 23.45 7.14
N THR A 19 21.83 22.27 6.61
CA THR A 19 20.77 21.55 5.92
C THR A 19 19.77 21.10 6.98
N GLY A 20 18.62 21.77 7.09
CA GLY A 20 17.59 21.33 8.03
C GLY A 20 16.59 22.40 8.42
N ASP A 21 15.97 23.10 7.46
CA ASP A 21 14.92 24.06 7.87
C ASP A 21 13.83 24.33 6.80
N THR A 22 13.42 23.31 6.07
CA THR A 22 12.28 23.43 5.15
C THR A 22 10.92 23.41 5.87
N ARG A 23 10.85 22.99 7.12
CA ARG A 23 9.61 22.96 7.92
C ARG A 23 9.26 24.32 8.54
N ARG A 24 10.23 25.13 8.91
CA ARG A 24 10.01 26.41 9.57
C ARG A 24 9.27 27.47 8.73
N PRO A 25 9.49 27.62 7.40
CA PRO A 25 8.71 28.57 6.62
C PRO A 25 7.22 28.25 6.58
N LEU A 26 6.84 26.97 6.39
CA LEU A 26 5.44 26.56 6.34
C LEU A 26 4.75 26.74 7.70
N GLU A 27 5.39 26.33 8.78
CA GLU A 27 4.88 26.50 10.14
C GLU A 27 4.62 27.97 10.46
N ARG A 28 5.54 28.86 10.07
CA ARG A 28 5.40 30.31 10.26
C ARG A 28 4.24 30.89 9.44
N ILE A 29 4.10 30.49 8.19
CA ILE A 29 2.99 30.90 7.31
C ILE A 29 1.65 30.47 7.92
N LEU A 30 1.55 29.24 8.44
CA LEU A 30 0.35 28.73 9.12
C LEU A 30 0.02 29.57 10.37
N GLN A 31 1.01 29.96 11.17
CA GLN A 31 0.83 30.82 12.35
C GLN A 31 0.37 32.21 11.97
N ILE A 32 0.91 32.79 10.90
CA ILE A 32 0.47 34.08 10.34
C ILE A 32 -1.00 33.99 9.89
N HIS A 33 -1.34 32.93 9.12
CA HIS A 33 -2.69 32.67 8.66
C HIS A 33 -3.68 32.58 9.84
N ASP A 34 -3.36 31.81 10.85
CA ASP A 34 -4.23 31.62 12.02
C ASP A 34 -4.50 32.95 12.76
N GLN A 35 -3.51 33.82 12.91
CA GLN A 35 -3.68 35.14 13.51
C GLN A 35 -4.60 36.04 12.67
N ILE A 36 -4.43 36.06 11.34
CA ILE A 36 -5.27 36.83 10.45
C ILE A 36 -6.70 36.30 10.43
N ASN A 37 -6.84 34.99 10.36
CA ASN A 37 -8.15 34.30 10.26
C ASN A 37 -9.00 34.46 11.53
N ARG A 38 -8.33 34.56 12.71
CA ARG A 38 -9.00 34.88 13.99
C ARG A 38 -9.40 36.35 14.13
N GLY A 39 -9.17 37.19 13.12
CA GLY A 39 -9.52 38.61 13.17
C GLY A 39 -8.72 39.43 14.17
N ARG A 40 -7.48 39.02 14.45
CA ARG A 40 -6.61 39.72 15.43
C ARG A 40 -5.93 40.96 14.86
N TYR A 41 -6.03 41.20 13.57
CA TYR A 41 -5.38 42.29 12.83
C TYR A 41 -3.87 42.39 13.14
N PRO A 42 -3.11 41.29 12.98
CA PRO A 42 -1.70 41.29 13.30
C PRO A 42 -0.92 42.19 12.32
N ASN A 43 0.12 42.86 12.83
CA ASN A 43 1.08 43.59 11.98
C ASN A 43 2.43 42.88 11.96
N CYS A 44 3.28 43.21 10.95
CA CYS A 44 4.60 42.57 10.82
C CYS A 44 5.52 42.75 12.06
N GLY A 45 5.37 43.85 12.77
CA GLY A 45 6.17 44.10 13.96
C GLY A 45 5.76 43.25 15.16
N GLY A 46 4.45 43.13 15.40
CA GLY A 46 3.87 42.26 16.42
C GLY A 46 4.17 40.81 16.19
N MET A 47 3.85 40.30 14.97
CA MET A 47 4.14 38.93 14.57
C MET A 47 5.64 38.59 14.65
N ALA A 48 6.53 39.52 14.29
CA ALA A 48 7.97 39.31 14.37
C ALA A 48 8.45 39.07 15.82
N LYS A 49 7.90 39.82 16.78
CA LYS A 49 8.20 39.67 18.20
C LYS A 49 7.62 38.36 18.76
N GLU A 50 6.36 38.05 18.44
CA GLU A 50 5.66 36.88 18.95
C GLU A 50 6.26 35.57 18.41
N LEU A 51 6.58 35.52 17.11
CA LEU A 51 7.08 34.34 16.44
C LEU A 51 8.60 34.18 16.46
N GLY A 52 9.33 35.20 16.98
CA GLY A 52 10.78 35.15 17.09
C GLY A 52 11.53 35.28 15.75
N TYR A 53 10.97 35.99 14.77
CA TYR A 53 11.58 36.19 13.45
C TYR A 53 11.84 37.67 13.16
N ALA A 54 12.69 37.92 12.15
CA ALA A 54 12.91 39.28 11.70
C ALA A 54 11.65 39.86 11.01
N ARG A 55 11.31 41.12 11.23
CA ARG A 55 10.18 41.81 10.60
C ARG A 55 10.16 41.66 9.07
N LYS A 56 11.34 41.74 8.44
CA LYS A 56 11.48 41.58 6.97
C LYS A 56 11.11 40.16 6.50
N THR A 57 11.33 39.15 7.34
CA THR A 57 10.93 37.76 7.06
C THR A 57 9.42 37.64 7.08
N ILE A 58 8.74 38.16 8.10
CA ILE A 58 7.28 38.14 8.20
C ILE A 58 6.65 38.90 7.03
N GLN A 59 7.21 40.07 6.68
CA GLN A 59 6.72 40.85 5.53
C GLN A 59 6.81 40.07 4.22
N ARG A 60 7.91 39.34 4.00
CA ARG A 60 8.08 38.48 2.81
C ARG A 60 7.08 37.34 2.81
N ASP A 61 6.81 36.73 3.96
CA ASP A 61 5.83 35.66 4.07
C ASP A 61 4.40 36.14 3.79
N VAL A 62 4.01 37.31 4.32
CA VAL A 62 2.70 37.93 4.03
C VAL A 62 2.58 38.27 2.54
N SER A 63 3.65 38.82 1.92
CA SER A 63 3.66 39.06 0.47
C SER A 63 3.52 37.74 -0.31
N PHE A 64 4.25 36.70 0.07
CA PHE A 64 4.13 35.37 -0.55
C PHE A 64 2.72 34.79 -0.40
N MET A 65 2.10 34.90 0.79
CA MET A 65 0.71 34.47 1.02
C MET A 65 -0.28 35.20 0.12
N ARG A 66 -0.09 36.52 -0.06
CA ARG A 66 -0.96 37.34 -0.89
C ARG A 66 -0.72 37.12 -2.38
N ASP A 67 0.55 37.21 -2.81
CA ASP A 67 0.90 37.34 -4.24
C ASP A 67 1.06 35.96 -4.90
N GLU A 68 1.64 34.97 -4.23
CA GLU A 68 1.90 33.63 -4.77
C GLU A 68 0.78 32.64 -4.41
N LEU A 69 0.28 32.70 -3.16
CA LEU A 69 -0.80 31.81 -2.73
C LEU A 69 -2.19 32.39 -3.06
N GLY A 70 -2.27 33.65 -3.49
CA GLY A 70 -3.52 34.31 -3.87
C GLY A 70 -4.51 34.51 -2.73
N LEU A 71 -4.00 34.59 -1.48
CA LEU A 71 -4.85 34.86 -0.32
C LEU A 71 -5.35 36.30 -0.32
N PRO A 72 -6.63 36.57 -0.02
CA PRO A 72 -7.23 37.89 -0.05
C PRO A 72 -6.80 38.73 1.17
N ILE A 73 -5.50 38.95 1.32
CA ILE A 73 -4.92 39.71 2.45
C ILE A 73 -4.90 41.19 2.08
N ALA A 74 -5.48 42.01 2.95
CA ALA A 74 -5.37 43.47 2.93
C ALA A 74 -4.82 43.99 4.25
N TYR A 75 -4.30 45.21 4.23
CA TYR A 75 -3.93 45.92 5.44
C TYR A 75 -5.03 46.90 5.80
N ASP A 76 -5.54 46.80 7.01
CA ASP A 76 -6.53 47.74 7.58
C ASP A 76 -5.80 48.84 8.32
N ASP A 77 -5.84 50.09 7.77
CA ASP A 77 -5.16 51.24 8.33
C ASP A 77 -5.77 51.71 9.66
N ASN A 78 -7.09 51.46 9.85
CA ASN A 78 -7.77 51.85 11.07
C ASN A 78 -7.40 50.96 12.24
N ARG A 79 -7.20 49.64 11.98
CA ARG A 79 -6.82 48.67 12.99
C ARG A 79 -5.33 48.35 12.98
N HIS A 80 -4.57 49.02 12.12
CA HIS A 80 -3.11 48.89 11.96
C HIS A 80 -2.62 47.44 11.82
N GLY A 81 -3.34 46.62 11.05
CA GLY A 81 -3.00 45.22 10.91
C GLY A 81 -3.60 44.55 9.64
N TYR A 82 -3.11 43.35 9.36
CA TYR A 82 -3.57 42.55 8.22
C TYR A 82 -4.89 41.86 8.54
N CYS A 83 -5.76 41.76 7.53
CA CYS A 83 -7.03 41.04 7.58
C CYS A 83 -7.30 40.34 6.25
N TYR A 84 -8.19 39.36 6.26
CA TYR A 84 -8.75 38.81 5.05
C TYR A 84 -9.95 39.63 4.60
N THR A 85 -10.00 40.00 3.31
CA THR A 85 -11.12 40.73 2.72
C THR A 85 -12.32 39.84 2.39
N LYS A 86 -12.12 38.52 2.35
CA LYS A 86 -13.13 37.48 2.16
C LYS A 86 -12.84 36.36 3.13
N PRO A 87 -13.86 35.58 3.57
CA PRO A 87 -13.63 34.38 4.37
C PRO A 87 -12.64 33.46 3.69
N VAL A 88 -11.61 33.05 4.42
CA VAL A 88 -10.60 32.08 3.98
C VAL A 88 -10.85 30.82 4.76
N GLY A 89 -11.15 29.72 4.06
CA GLY A 89 -11.28 28.41 4.68
C GLY A 89 -9.95 27.84 5.18
N ASP A 90 -9.95 26.56 5.51
CA ASP A 90 -8.76 25.90 6.03
C ASP A 90 -7.55 26.02 5.08
N PHE A 91 -6.46 26.52 5.60
CA PHE A 91 -5.16 26.62 4.93
C PHE A 91 -4.31 25.36 5.25
N PRO A 92 -3.50 24.81 4.34
CA PRO A 92 -2.98 25.39 3.10
C PRO A 92 -3.87 25.15 1.87
N TYR A 93 -3.96 26.15 1.00
CA TYR A 93 -4.55 25.99 -0.34
C TYR A 93 -3.71 25.02 -1.16
N LEU A 94 -4.15 23.79 -1.24
CA LEU A 94 -3.69 22.89 -2.29
C LEU A 94 -4.32 23.40 -3.60
N ARG A 95 -3.50 23.90 -4.51
CA ARG A 95 -3.90 24.08 -5.89
C ARG A 95 -4.01 22.69 -6.51
N ALA A 96 -5.11 22.01 -6.22
CA ALA A 96 -5.36 20.73 -6.85
C ALA A 96 -5.92 20.98 -8.25
N THR A 97 -5.34 20.36 -9.25
CA THR A 97 -5.83 20.30 -10.61
C THR A 97 -6.99 19.30 -10.70
N ALA A 98 -7.73 19.31 -11.81
CA ALA A 98 -8.73 18.26 -12.06
C ALA A 98 -8.11 16.85 -12.06
N GLU A 99 -6.87 16.71 -12.52
CA GLU A 99 -6.11 15.46 -12.51
C GLU A 99 -5.78 15.01 -11.09
N ASP A 100 -5.36 15.94 -10.21
CA ASP A 100 -5.11 15.63 -8.79
C ASP A 100 -6.40 15.16 -8.11
N LEU A 101 -7.55 15.76 -8.47
CA LEU A 101 -8.84 15.36 -7.94
C LEU A 101 -9.21 13.93 -8.38
N VAL A 102 -9.04 13.62 -9.67
CA VAL A 102 -9.25 12.26 -10.19
C VAL A 102 -8.32 11.26 -9.48
N ALA A 103 -7.04 11.59 -9.32
CA ALA A 103 -6.09 10.75 -8.60
C ALA A 103 -6.50 10.50 -7.14
N LEU A 104 -7.00 11.55 -6.46
CA LEU A 104 -7.51 11.44 -5.09
C LEU A 104 -8.77 10.56 -5.01
N ILE A 105 -9.67 10.64 -5.99
CA ILE A 105 -10.87 9.80 -6.08
C ILE A 105 -10.49 8.34 -6.28
N VAL A 106 -9.58 8.07 -7.20
CA VAL A 106 -9.06 6.72 -7.44
C VAL A 106 -8.40 6.18 -6.16
N ALA A 107 -7.59 6.99 -5.49
CA ALA A 107 -6.97 6.62 -4.21
C ALA A 107 -8.03 6.34 -3.12
N ARG A 108 -9.09 7.16 -3.02
CA ARG A 108 -10.21 6.92 -2.10
C ARG A 108 -10.90 5.59 -2.39
N HIS A 109 -11.18 5.30 -3.67
CA HIS A 109 -11.80 4.03 -4.07
C HIS A 109 -10.88 2.84 -3.82
N ALA A 110 -9.59 2.97 -4.13
CA ALA A 110 -8.60 1.96 -3.81
C ALA A 110 -8.52 1.68 -2.30
N LEU A 111 -8.78 2.68 -1.45
CA LEU A 111 -8.82 2.55 0.01
C LEU A 111 -10.19 2.15 0.57
N SER A 112 -11.26 2.16 -0.24
CA SER A 112 -12.61 1.81 0.22
C SER A 112 -12.72 0.36 0.70
N HIS A 113 -11.89 -0.54 0.18
CA HIS A 113 -11.82 -1.92 0.63
C HIS A 113 -11.15 -2.09 2.01
N LEU A 114 -10.54 -1.03 2.55
CA LEU A 114 -10.09 -1.01 3.94
C LEU A 114 -11.26 -0.97 4.95
N GLY A 115 -12.51 -0.84 4.47
CA GLY A 115 -13.71 -0.77 5.30
C GLY A 115 -13.78 0.50 6.16
N ASP A 116 -14.62 0.47 7.19
CA ASP A 116 -14.80 1.61 8.10
C ASP A 116 -13.72 1.63 9.19
N THR A 117 -12.45 1.62 8.80
CA THR A 117 -11.34 1.82 9.74
C THR A 117 -11.23 3.30 10.10
N PRO A 118 -10.70 3.65 11.29
CA PRO A 118 -10.44 5.04 11.65
C PRO A 118 -9.53 5.76 10.68
N LEU A 119 -8.62 5.04 10.02
CA LEU A 119 -7.78 5.57 8.96
C LEU A 119 -8.62 6.05 7.77
N VAL A 120 -9.59 5.25 7.33
CA VAL A 120 -10.52 5.62 6.24
C VAL A 120 -11.45 6.75 6.68
N ALA A 121 -11.93 6.76 7.92
CA ALA A 121 -12.70 7.87 8.47
C ALA A 121 -11.89 9.18 8.49
N SER A 122 -10.63 9.11 8.93
CA SER A 122 -9.71 10.25 8.92
C SER A 122 -9.40 10.74 7.50
N LEU A 123 -9.16 9.82 6.57
CA LEU A 123 -9.00 10.15 5.15
C LEU A 123 -10.25 10.79 4.56
N ARG A 124 -11.44 10.23 4.83
CA ARG A 124 -12.72 10.80 4.39
C ARG A 124 -12.89 12.23 4.89
N SER A 125 -12.61 12.46 6.19
CA SER A 125 -12.64 13.80 6.78
C SER A 125 -11.65 14.75 6.10
N SER A 126 -10.42 14.30 5.82
CA SER A 126 -9.41 15.09 5.14
C SER A 126 -9.80 15.43 3.69
N PHE A 127 -10.41 14.47 2.98
CA PHE A 127 -10.96 14.71 1.64
C PHE A 127 -12.12 15.72 1.67
N GLN A 128 -13.02 15.63 2.66
CA GLN A 128 -14.10 16.61 2.80
C GLN A 128 -13.57 18.03 3.06
N LYS A 129 -12.54 18.16 3.88
CA LYS A 129 -11.90 19.47 4.13
C LYS A 129 -11.23 20.02 2.86
N MET A 130 -10.51 19.20 2.11
CA MET A 130 -9.94 19.60 0.83
C MET A 130 -11.01 20.02 -0.18
N GLN A 131 -12.14 19.29 -0.23
CA GLN A 131 -13.28 19.61 -1.07
C GLN A 131 -13.89 20.98 -0.72
N GLN A 132 -14.11 21.28 0.56
CA GLN A 132 -14.64 22.56 1.01
C GLN A 132 -13.77 23.74 0.57
N GLY A 133 -12.43 23.56 0.59
CA GLY A 133 -11.49 24.57 0.08
C GLY A 133 -11.48 24.73 -1.45
N MET A 134 -12.11 23.82 -2.20
CA MET A 134 -12.10 23.81 -3.68
C MET A 134 -13.45 24.14 -4.32
N GLN A 135 -14.51 24.41 -3.55
CA GLN A 135 -15.89 24.60 -4.05
C GLN A 135 -16.02 25.65 -5.14
N ASP A 136 -15.18 26.67 -5.15
CA ASP A 136 -15.22 27.74 -6.16
C ASP A 136 -14.49 27.40 -7.48
N ARG A 137 -13.85 26.25 -7.60
CA ARG A 137 -12.96 25.91 -8.73
C ARG A 137 -13.29 24.61 -9.46
N VAL A 138 -14.08 23.73 -8.87
CA VAL A 138 -14.45 22.42 -9.46
C VAL A 138 -15.96 22.26 -9.38
N SER A 139 -16.63 22.29 -10.52
CA SER A 139 -18.10 22.20 -10.64
C SER A 139 -18.61 20.76 -10.82
N ILE A 140 -17.84 19.73 -10.45
CA ILE A 140 -18.28 18.34 -10.54
C ILE A 140 -18.91 17.92 -9.20
N PRO A 141 -20.20 17.57 -9.17
CA PRO A 141 -20.83 17.05 -7.96
C PRO A 141 -20.17 15.74 -7.51
N TRP A 142 -19.83 15.63 -6.25
CA TRP A 142 -19.17 14.43 -5.71
C TRP A 142 -20.06 13.20 -5.80
N SER A 143 -21.38 13.37 -5.72
CA SER A 143 -22.37 12.32 -5.98
C SER A 143 -22.18 11.67 -7.34
N ASP A 144 -21.85 12.44 -8.37
CA ASP A 144 -21.68 11.94 -9.73
C ASP A 144 -20.40 11.10 -9.86
N LEU A 145 -19.36 11.44 -9.08
CA LEU A 145 -18.12 10.68 -9.02
C LEU A 145 -18.30 9.34 -8.26
N ASP A 146 -19.09 9.33 -7.20
CA ASP A 146 -19.44 8.09 -6.49
C ASP A 146 -20.29 7.15 -7.35
N HIS A 147 -21.07 7.68 -8.28
CA HIS A 147 -21.81 6.89 -9.26
C HIS A 147 -20.96 6.44 -10.46
N ALA A 148 -19.93 7.20 -10.82
CA ALA A 148 -19.07 6.89 -11.95
C ALA A 148 -17.99 5.83 -11.63
N PHE A 149 -17.58 5.70 -10.36
CA PHE A 149 -16.50 4.81 -9.94
C PHE A 149 -16.94 3.94 -8.78
N SER A 150 -16.90 2.62 -8.97
CA SER A 150 -17.15 1.66 -7.90
C SER A 150 -16.08 0.58 -7.88
N VAL A 151 -15.65 0.16 -6.68
CA VAL A 151 -14.80 -1.01 -6.49
C VAL A 151 -15.63 -2.09 -5.83
N LYS A 152 -15.86 -3.20 -6.55
CA LYS A 152 -16.49 -4.38 -5.99
C LYS A 152 -15.40 -5.29 -5.44
N SER A 153 -15.28 -5.36 -4.12
CA SER A 153 -14.44 -6.38 -3.49
C SER A 153 -15.31 -7.55 -3.02
N THR A 154 -14.88 -8.76 -3.37
CA THR A 154 -15.49 -10.01 -2.90
C THR A 154 -14.62 -10.60 -1.80
N GLY A 155 -15.24 -11.20 -0.78
CA GLY A 155 -14.50 -11.88 0.28
C GLY A 155 -13.91 -10.95 1.35
N LEU A 156 -14.58 -9.84 1.67
CA LEU A 156 -14.19 -8.96 2.77
C LEU A 156 -14.16 -9.73 4.09
N THR A 157 -13.02 -9.67 4.77
CA THR A 157 -12.87 -10.25 6.10
C THR A 157 -13.57 -9.38 7.13
N ASN A 158 -14.27 -9.99 8.09
CA ASN A 158 -14.83 -9.27 9.22
C ASN A 158 -13.69 -8.59 9.99
N ARG A 159 -13.76 -7.27 10.10
CA ARG A 159 -12.65 -6.45 10.62
C ARG A 159 -13.03 -5.94 12.00
N ASP A 160 -12.28 -6.37 12.99
CA ASP A 160 -12.29 -5.71 14.29
C ASP A 160 -11.41 -4.46 14.20
N VAL A 161 -12.06 -3.29 14.11
CA VAL A 161 -11.40 -1.98 14.00
C VAL A 161 -10.45 -1.76 15.18
N ALA A 162 -10.85 -2.14 16.38
CA ALA A 162 -10.04 -1.96 17.58
C ALA A 162 -8.76 -2.83 17.55
N VAL A 163 -8.82 -4.02 16.96
CA VAL A 163 -7.64 -4.88 16.75
C VAL A 163 -6.71 -4.23 15.73
N PHE A 164 -7.27 -3.75 14.62
CA PHE A 164 -6.48 -3.08 13.59
C PHE A 164 -5.72 -1.86 14.14
N GLU A 165 -6.39 -0.98 14.87
CA GLU A 165 -5.78 0.20 15.50
C GLU A 165 -4.62 -0.16 16.43
N LYS A 166 -4.84 -1.17 17.30
CA LYS A 166 -3.79 -1.64 18.22
C LYS A 166 -2.57 -2.14 17.45
N ILE A 167 -2.77 -2.89 16.37
CA ILE A 167 -1.68 -3.40 15.54
C ILE A 167 -0.96 -2.25 14.82
N ALA A 168 -1.71 -1.35 14.18
CA ALA A 168 -1.14 -0.21 13.48
C ALA A 168 -0.30 0.66 14.42
N ARG A 169 -0.82 0.93 15.61
CA ARG A 169 -0.12 1.65 16.67
C ARG A 169 1.18 0.93 17.07
N ALA A 170 1.12 -0.38 17.30
CA ALA A 170 2.29 -1.17 17.70
C ALA A 170 3.38 -1.18 16.62
N VAL A 171 3.01 -1.23 15.33
CA VAL A 171 3.95 -1.12 14.20
C VAL A 171 4.62 0.26 14.18
N LEU A 172 3.85 1.34 14.32
CA LEU A 172 4.35 2.72 14.27
C LEU A 172 5.23 3.05 15.48
N GLU A 173 4.81 2.68 16.68
CA GLU A 173 5.52 2.94 17.93
C GLU A 173 6.65 1.92 18.21
N ARG A 174 6.76 0.86 17.38
CA ARG A 174 7.72 -0.24 17.54
C ARG A 174 7.63 -0.90 18.91
N VAL A 175 6.41 -1.29 19.29
CA VAL A 175 6.09 -1.93 20.56
C VAL A 175 5.69 -3.39 20.32
N GLU A 176 6.20 -4.30 21.16
CA GLU A 176 5.90 -5.73 21.12
C GLU A 176 4.41 -5.98 21.40
N LEU A 177 3.82 -6.91 20.64
CA LEU A 177 2.45 -7.39 20.78
C LEU A 177 2.37 -8.76 21.45
N ARG A 178 1.31 -8.97 22.21
CA ARG A 178 0.91 -10.26 22.75
C ARG A 178 -0.51 -10.57 22.33
N PHE A 179 -0.75 -11.79 21.84
CA PHE A 179 -2.07 -12.27 21.43
C PHE A 179 -2.13 -13.80 21.38
N ASP A 180 -3.34 -14.35 21.42
CA ASP A 180 -3.59 -15.77 21.14
C ASP A 180 -3.88 -15.95 19.65
N TYR A 181 -3.16 -16.87 19.00
CA TYR A 181 -3.27 -17.10 17.56
C TYR A 181 -3.86 -18.47 17.25
N ALA A 182 -4.99 -18.47 16.54
CA ALA A 182 -5.64 -19.69 16.06
C ALA A 182 -5.12 -20.05 14.66
N LYS A 183 -4.28 -21.08 14.56
CA LYS A 183 -3.86 -21.63 13.25
C LYS A 183 -5.01 -22.39 12.61
N LEU A 184 -5.07 -22.42 11.26
CA LEU A 184 -6.11 -23.18 10.54
C LEU A 184 -6.08 -24.67 10.83
N SER A 185 -4.88 -25.23 11.07
CA SER A 185 -4.66 -26.66 11.34
C SER A 185 -4.73 -27.03 12.82
N ALA A 186 -4.91 -26.06 13.73
CA ALA A 186 -4.89 -26.30 15.15
C ALA A 186 -6.28 -26.10 15.78
N THR A 187 -6.63 -26.96 16.71
CA THR A 187 -7.90 -26.89 17.47
C THR A 187 -7.86 -25.86 18.60
N LYS A 188 -6.66 -25.50 19.06
CA LYS A 188 -6.45 -24.54 20.15
C LYS A 188 -5.61 -23.36 19.69
N ALA A 189 -5.95 -22.17 20.18
CA ALA A 189 -5.13 -20.98 20.00
C ALA A 189 -3.86 -21.07 20.86
N GLU A 190 -2.75 -20.59 20.35
CA GLU A 190 -1.46 -20.56 21.03
C GLU A 190 -1.06 -19.13 21.34
N PRO A 191 -0.55 -18.81 22.54
CA PRO A 191 -0.05 -17.48 22.85
C PRO A 191 1.17 -17.15 21.98
N ARG A 192 1.27 -15.89 21.57
CA ARG A 192 2.37 -15.36 20.77
C ARG A 192 2.84 -14.02 21.31
N ARG A 193 4.14 -13.81 21.25
CA ARG A 193 4.80 -12.52 21.47
C ARG A 193 5.51 -12.15 20.18
N VAL A 194 5.13 -11.01 19.61
CA VAL A 194 5.58 -10.64 18.27
C VAL A 194 6.08 -9.20 18.27
N GLN A 195 7.23 -8.99 17.64
CA GLN A 195 7.71 -7.66 17.26
C GLN A 195 7.12 -7.32 15.89
N PRO A 196 6.13 -6.43 15.81
CA PRO A 196 5.41 -6.13 14.59
C PRO A 196 6.26 -5.25 13.65
N TYR A 197 6.56 -5.75 12.45
CA TYR A 197 7.38 -5.03 11.47
C TYR A 197 6.55 -4.31 10.43
N HIS A 198 5.47 -4.93 9.96
CA HIS A 198 4.65 -4.40 8.89
C HIS A 198 3.21 -4.95 8.95
N LEU A 199 2.23 -4.13 8.58
CA LEU A 199 0.84 -4.52 8.42
C LEU A 199 0.49 -4.41 6.93
N ALA A 200 0.17 -5.52 6.29
CA ALA A 200 -0.12 -5.61 4.87
C ALA A 200 -1.55 -6.09 4.62
N GLU A 201 -2.15 -5.58 3.56
CA GLU A 201 -3.35 -6.17 2.98
C GLU A 201 -2.95 -7.04 1.78
N ILE A 202 -3.45 -8.28 1.75
CA ILE A 202 -3.19 -9.24 0.68
C ILE A 202 -4.50 -9.98 0.40
N ASP A 203 -4.97 -9.94 -0.84
CA ASP A 203 -6.20 -10.58 -1.29
C ASP A 203 -7.42 -10.32 -0.39
N GLY A 204 -7.59 -9.05 0.03
CA GLY A 204 -8.70 -8.61 0.89
C GLY A 204 -8.56 -8.98 2.37
N GLY A 205 -7.47 -9.61 2.79
CA GLY A 205 -7.15 -9.95 4.18
C GLY A 205 -6.03 -9.08 4.76
N TRP A 206 -6.13 -8.78 6.06
CA TRP A 206 -5.05 -8.09 6.76
C TRP A 206 -4.10 -9.07 7.43
N TYR A 207 -2.82 -8.84 7.25
CA TYR A 207 -1.75 -9.67 7.76
C TYR A 207 -0.69 -8.84 8.48
N LEU A 208 -0.34 -9.26 9.69
CA LEU A 208 0.81 -8.73 10.42
C LEU A 208 2.05 -9.57 10.09
N ILE A 209 3.08 -8.91 9.59
CA ILE A 209 4.41 -9.48 9.41
C ILE A 209 5.26 -9.02 10.59
N GLY A 210 5.92 -9.96 11.27
CA GLY A 210 6.73 -9.65 12.42
C GLY A 210 7.65 -10.80 12.83
N HIS A 211 8.51 -10.55 13.82
CA HIS A 211 9.34 -11.56 14.43
C HIS A 211 8.59 -12.21 15.60
N ASP A 212 8.31 -13.49 15.48
CA ASP A 212 7.71 -14.33 16.51
C ASP A 212 8.80 -14.72 17.52
N LEU A 213 8.78 -14.11 18.70
CA LEU A 213 9.76 -14.33 19.77
C LEU A 213 9.69 -15.75 20.36
N ASP A 214 8.52 -16.40 20.27
CA ASP A 214 8.33 -17.76 20.81
C ASP A 214 8.79 -18.84 19.83
N ARG A 215 9.02 -18.47 18.56
CA ARG A 215 9.47 -19.37 17.50
C ARG A 215 10.78 -18.94 16.86
N ASP A 216 11.34 -17.82 17.30
CA ASP A 216 12.56 -17.19 16.79
C ASP A 216 12.60 -17.13 15.26
N ALA A 217 11.51 -16.64 14.67
CA ALA A 217 11.37 -16.60 13.21
C ALA A 217 10.44 -15.47 12.76
N ARG A 218 10.70 -14.93 11.57
CA ARG A 218 9.80 -14.00 10.91
C ARG A 218 8.58 -14.76 10.42
N ARG A 219 7.38 -14.25 10.73
CA ARG A 219 6.11 -14.89 10.40
C ARG A 219 5.07 -13.90 9.94
N THR A 220 4.10 -14.44 9.18
CA THR A 220 2.89 -13.75 8.75
C THR A 220 1.70 -14.25 9.58
N PHE A 221 0.96 -13.33 10.17
CA PHE A 221 -0.19 -13.62 11.01
C PHE A 221 -1.44 -12.96 10.42
N ALA A 222 -2.46 -13.74 10.13
CA ALA A 222 -3.76 -13.21 9.71
C ALA A 222 -4.44 -12.50 10.89
N VAL A 223 -4.77 -11.22 10.73
CA VAL A 223 -5.31 -10.37 11.82
C VAL A 223 -6.61 -10.95 12.38
N GLN A 224 -7.48 -11.47 11.52
CA GLN A 224 -8.77 -12.07 11.91
C GLN A 224 -8.63 -13.33 12.79
N ARG A 225 -7.42 -13.89 12.94
CA ARG A 225 -7.16 -15.06 13.78
C ARG A 225 -6.49 -14.72 15.11
N MET A 226 -6.32 -13.43 15.39
CA MET A 226 -5.75 -12.94 16.65
C MET A 226 -6.86 -12.69 17.66
N LYS A 227 -6.69 -13.17 18.88
CA LYS A 227 -7.60 -12.90 20.01
C LYS A 227 -6.81 -12.37 21.20
N GLY A 228 -7.47 -11.60 22.06
CA GLY A 228 -6.85 -11.08 23.27
C GLY A 228 -5.64 -10.18 23.03
N LEU A 229 -5.63 -9.42 21.92
CA LEU A 229 -4.49 -8.60 21.52
C LEU A 229 -4.23 -7.47 22.50
N SER A 230 -2.99 -7.39 22.97
CA SER A 230 -2.49 -6.36 23.86
C SER A 230 -1.11 -5.86 23.46
N LEU A 231 -0.86 -4.57 23.66
CA LEU A 231 0.47 -3.98 23.55
C LEU A 231 1.23 -4.24 24.84
N THR A 232 2.52 -4.59 24.72
CA THR A 232 3.42 -4.62 25.87
C THR A 232 4.11 -3.27 26.02
N ASN A 233 4.80 -3.05 27.13
CA ASN A 233 5.62 -1.83 27.29
C ASN A 233 7.03 -2.00 26.71
N ARG A 234 7.30 -3.07 25.97
CA ARG A 234 8.63 -3.38 25.44
C ARG A 234 8.77 -2.84 24.04
N LYS A 235 9.70 -1.91 23.87
CA LYS A 235 10.10 -1.41 22.55
C LYS A 235 11.13 -2.34 21.95
N PHE A 236 11.17 -2.39 20.62
CA PHE A 236 12.15 -3.15 19.86
C PHE A 236 12.76 -2.30 18.74
N ILE A 237 13.88 -2.76 18.20
CA ILE A 237 14.51 -2.15 17.02
C ILE A 237 14.14 -3.00 15.82
N ARG A 238 13.40 -2.40 14.85
CA ARG A 238 13.10 -3.08 13.60
C ARG A 238 14.41 -3.24 12.81
N PRO A 239 14.74 -4.44 12.30
CA PRO A 239 15.91 -4.63 11.45
C PRO A 239 15.89 -3.69 10.25
N SER A 240 17.02 -3.01 9.99
CA SER A 240 17.14 -2.03 8.90
C SER A 240 17.10 -2.66 7.51
N ASP A 241 17.43 -3.94 7.43
CA ASP A 241 17.42 -4.78 6.21
C ASP A 241 16.06 -5.42 5.95
N PHE A 242 15.07 -5.23 6.82
CA PHE A 242 13.73 -5.76 6.57
C PHE A 242 13.05 -5.07 5.39
N ARG A 243 12.79 -5.83 4.34
CA ARG A 243 11.95 -5.45 3.20
C ARG A 243 10.76 -6.38 3.09
N LEU A 244 9.61 -5.83 2.79
CA LEU A 244 8.38 -6.61 2.62
C LEU A 244 8.46 -7.50 1.38
N GLU A 245 9.05 -6.98 0.33
CA GLU A 245 9.28 -7.66 -0.94
C GLU A 245 10.11 -8.93 -0.76
N ASP A 246 11.16 -8.86 0.07
CA ASP A 246 12.03 -10.01 0.37
C ASP A 246 11.30 -11.06 1.21
N HIS A 247 10.37 -10.63 2.07
CA HIS A 247 9.56 -11.54 2.88
C HIS A 247 8.63 -12.40 2.02
N PHE A 248 8.05 -11.81 0.98
CA PHE A 248 7.16 -12.49 0.05
C PHE A 248 7.85 -12.93 -1.25
N ALA A 249 9.18 -12.81 -1.33
CA ALA A 249 9.93 -13.21 -2.51
C ALA A 249 9.67 -14.68 -2.88
N GLY A 250 9.16 -14.89 -4.09
CA GLY A 250 8.79 -16.22 -4.57
C GLY A 250 7.47 -16.78 -4.02
N SER A 251 6.71 -16.02 -3.21
CA SER A 251 5.35 -16.42 -2.79
C SER A 251 4.34 -16.03 -3.86
N PHE A 252 3.36 -16.90 -4.13
CA PHE A 252 2.24 -16.57 -5.02
C PHE A 252 1.20 -15.71 -4.30
N GLY A 253 1.06 -15.86 -3.00
CA GLY A 253 0.14 -15.10 -2.13
C GLY A 253 0.75 -14.90 -0.74
N VAL A 254 0.05 -15.34 0.29
CA VAL A 254 0.40 -15.10 1.71
C VAL A 254 1.39 -16.09 2.29
N TRP A 255 1.41 -17.31 1.75
CA TRP A 255 2.26 -18.39 2.26
C TRP A 255 3.71 -18.21 1.84
N THR A 256 4.59 -18.13 2.82
CA THR A 256 6.04 -17.98 2.63
C THR A 256 6.78 -19.24 3.04
N ASP A 257 7.90 -19.55 2.39
CA ASP A 257 8.75 -20.68 2.79
C ASP A 257 9.33 -20.40 4.19
N PRO A 258 9.19 -21.33 5.15
CA PRO A 258 9.76 -21.18 6.49
C PRO A 258 11.27 -20.89 6.49
N LYS A 259 12.01 -21.31 5.48
CA LYS A 259 13.45 -21.04 5.34
C LYS A 259 13.74 -19.57 5.06
N THR A 260 12.90 -18.90 4.29
CA THR A 260 13.00 -17.47 4.02
C THR A 260 12.83 -16.66 5.31
N ALA A 261 11.99 -17.13 6.22
CA ALA A 261 11.76 -16.52 7.52
C ALA A 261 13.01 -16.46 8.41
N VAL A 262 13.97 -17.37 8.21
CA VAL A 262 15.25 -17.42 8.93
C VAL A 262 16.45 -17.01 8.05
N GLY A 263 16.20 -16.30 6.94
CA GLY A 263 17.26 -15.78 6.06
C GLY A 263 17.97 -16.84 5.22
N LYS A 264 17.42 -18.05 5.11
CA LYS A 264 17.96 -19.11 4.25
C LYS A 264 17.34 -19.05 2.85
N PRO A 265 18.05 -19.47 1.80
CA PRO A 265 17.47 -19.52 0.46
C PRO A 265 16.24 -20.42 0.42
N ALA A 266 15.15 -19.90 -0.13
CA ALA A 266 13.92 -20.64 -0.34
C ALA A 266 14.11 -21.76 -1.36
N ARG A 267 13.33 -22.83 -1.22
CA ARG A 267 13.17 -23.84 -2.27
C ARG A 267 12.52 -23.17 -3.48
N LYS A 268 13.00 -23.46 -4.69
CA LYS A 268 12.40 -22.98 -5.91
C LYS A 268 11.67 -24.11 -6.62
N HIS A 269 10.36 -23.95 -6.80
CA HIS A 269 9.55 -24.82 -7.60
C HIS A 269 9.35 -24.18 -8.97
N ARG A 270 9.74 -24.87 -10.03
CA ARG A 270 9.39 -24.47 -11.38
C ARG A 270 7.96 -24.87 -11.66
N ILE A 271 7.13 -23.89 -11.96
CA ILE A 271 5.72 -24.06 -12.25
C ILE A 271 5.54 -23.96 -13.75
N ARG A 272 4.82 -24.93 -14.33
CA ARG A 272 4.36 -24.88 -15.73
C ARG A 272 2.91 -25.32 -15.77
N ILE A 273 2.07 -24.43 -16.28
CA ILE A 273 0.63 -24.65 -16.37
C ILE A 273 0.20 -24.26 -17.77
N ARG A 274 -0.58 -25.12 -18.39
CA ARG A 274 -1.22 -24.87 -19.66
C ARG A 274 -2.66 -24.42 -19.42
N PHE A 275 -3.07 -23.35 -20.09
CA PHE A 275 -4.43 -22.83 -20.03
C PHE A 275 -5.06 -22.86 -21.40
N ARG A 276 -6.38 -23.16 -21.44
CA ARG A 276 -7.19 -23.28 -22.66
C ARG A 276 -8.46 -22.43 -22.55
N GLY A 277 -9.08 -22.14 -23.68
CA GLY A 277 -10.37 -21.47 -23.76
C GLY A 277 -10.38 -20.11 -23.07
N PHE A 278 -11.36 -19.86 -22.22
CA PHE A 278 -11.50 -18.60 -21.49
C PHE A 278 -10.27 -18.27 -20.63
N ALA A 279 -9.71 -19.25 -19.94
CA ALA A 279 -8.53 -19.05 -19.11
C ALA A 279 -7.31 -18.56 -19.92
N ALA A 280 -7.12 -19.08 -21.15
CA ALA A 280 -6.03 -18.65 -22.03
C ALA A 280 -6.11 -17.15 -22.39
N LYS A 281 -7.33 -16.59 -22.46
CA LYS A 281 -7.56 -15.17 -22.75
C LYS A 281 -7.33 -14.28 -21.52
N VAL A 282 -7.78 -14.70 -20.34
CA VAL A 282 -7.78 -13.89 -19.10
C VAL A 282 -6.42 -13.89 -18.41
N ILE A 283 -5.67 -15.00 -18.46
CA ILE A 283 -4.37 -15.11 -17.78
C ILE A 283 -3.36 -14.03 -18.23
N PRO A 284 -3.22 -13.70 -19.54
CA PRO A 284 -2.28 -12.68 -19.99
C PRO A 284 -2.67 -11.25 -19.58
N GLU A 285 -3.92 -10.99 -19.20
CA GLU A 285 -4.40 -9.65 -18.83
C GLU A 285 -3.79 -9.14 -17.50
N ARG A 286 -3.21 -10.06 -16.69
CA ARG A 286 -2.68 -9.73 -15.36
C ARG A 286 -1.28 -10.27 -15.15
N ARG A 287 -0.52 -9.54 -14.34
CA ARG A 287 0.74 -10.04 -13.82
C ARG A 287 0.48 -10.73 -12.48
N TRP A 288 0.50 -12.06 -12.46
CA TRP A 288 0.23 -12.89 -11.29
C TRP A 288 1.45 -13.06 -10.38
N HIS A 289 2.65 -13.08 -10.97
CA HIS A 289 3.90 -13.21 -10.24
C HIS A 289 5.04 -12.47 -10.96
N PRO A 290 6.05 -11.91 -10.23
CA PRO A 290 7.18 -11.21 -10.87
C PRO A 290 7.99 -12.05 -11.85
N THR A 291 8.08 -13.37 -11.64
CA THR A 291 8.83 -14.30 -12.50
C THR A 291 7.99 -14.95 -13.59
N GLN A 292 6.74 -14.51 -13.79
CA GLN A 292 5.88 -15.14 -14.79
C GLN A 292 6.37 -14.89 -16.22
N GLU A 293 6.29 -15.93 -17.03
CA GLU A 293 6.47 -15.93 -18.48
C GLU A 293 5.26 -16.60 -19.11
N ILE A 294 4.69 -16.01 -20.16
CA ILE A 294 3.54 -16.54 -20.88
C ILE A 294 3.94 -16.76 -22.33
N THR A 295 3.68 -17.95 -22.83
CA THR A 295 3.96 -18.32 -24.23
C THR A 295 2.66 -18.81 -24.88
N LEU A 296 2.32 -18.23 -26.02
CA LEU A 296 1.24 -18.73 -26.87
C LEU A 296 1.74 -20.00 -27.58
N LEU A 297 0.98 -21.09 -27.47
CA LEU A 297 1.32 -22.38 -28.09
C LEU A 297 0.69 -22.48 -29.45
N SER A 298 1.45 -22.96 -30.47
CA SER A 298 0.89 -23.33 -31.73
C SER A 298 0.03 -24.62 -31.62
N PRO A 299 -0.94 -24.87 -32.52
CA PRO A 299 -1.77 -26.06 -32.47
C PRO A 299 -1.00 -27.39 -32.44
N ALA A 300 0.18 -27.43 -33.09
CA ALA A 300 1.07 -28.59 -33.06
C ALA A 300 1.71 -28.79 -31.66
N GLN A 301 2.08 -27.75 -30.98
CA GLN A 301 2.67 -27.79 -29.63
C GLN A 301 1.61 -28.11 -28.55
N ALA A 302 0.36 -27.70 -28.76
CA ALA A 302 -0.75 -28.01 -27.87
C ALA A 302 -1.13 -29.52 -27.87
N SER A 303 -0.83 -30.24 -28.93
CA SER A 303 -1.22 -31.65 -29.14
C SER A 303 -0.18 -32.66 -28.65
N THR A 304 1.10 -32.31 -28.56
CA THR A 304 2.20 -33.27 -28.35
C THR A 304 2.32 -33.79 -26.91
N ASP A 305 1.65 -33.15 -25.94
CA ASP A 305 1.83 -33.48 -24.50
C ASP A 305 0.57 -34.08 -23.84
N SER A 306 -0.53 -34.19 -24.58
CA SER A 306 -1.73 -34.87 -24.12
C SER A 306 -1.66 -36.35 -24.46
N GLY A 307 -1.21 -37.18 -23.51
CA GLY A 307 -1.27 -38.65 -23.58
C GLY A 307 -2.73 -39.18 -23.63
N ARG A 308 -3.51 -38.79 -24.64
CA ARG A 308 -4.82 -39.35 -24.93
C ARG A 308 -4.69 -40.45 -25.95
N SER A 309 -5.02 -41.69 -25.52
CA SER A 309 -5.28 -42.82 -26.38
C SER A 309 -6.29 -42.48 -27.48
N PRO A 310 -6.08 -42.98 -28.72
CA PRO A 310 -6.99 -42.75 -29.83
C PRO A 310 -8.19 -43.69 -29.72
N GLY A 311 -9.28 -43.20 -29.17
CA GLY A 311 -10.50 -44.00 -29.09
C GLY A 311 -11.71 -43.15 -28.81
N HIS A 312 -12.32 -42.62 -29.87
CA HIS A 312 -13.74 -42.47 -30.15
C HIS A 312 -13.95 -41.36 -31.20
N ARG A 313 -13.96 -41.79 -32.48
CA ARG A 313 -14.55 -40.99 -33.55
C ARG A 313 -16.06 -40.95 -33.34
N ARG A 314 -16.59 -39.81 -32.92
CA ARG A 314 -17.99 -39.44 -33.14
C ARG A 314 -18.07 -38.51 -34.35
N SER A 315 -18.62 -39.02 -35.42
CA SER A 315 -19.02 -38.27 -36.60
C SER A 315 -20.23 -37.40 -36.24
N SER A 316 -20.05 -36.08 -36.24
CA SER A 316 -21.14 -35.14 -36.46
C SER A 316 -20.57 -33.98 -37.24
N ARG A 317 -21.16 -33.65 -38.40
CA ARG A 317 -20.94 -32.44 -39.19
C ARG A 317 -21.32 -31.23 -38.32
N ALA A 318 -20.34 -30.71 -37.56
CA ALA A 318 -20.40 -29.41 -36.91
C ALA A 318 -19.24 -28.58 -37.45
N ARG A 319 -19.49 -27.29 -37.71
CA ARG A 319 -18.49 -26.26 -38.04
C ARG A 319 -17.17 -26.57 -37.36
N SER A 320 -16.07 -26.57 -38.12
CA SER A 320 -14.72 -26.70 -37.55
C SER A 320 -14.60 -25.68 -36.39
N PRO A 321 -14.39 -26.14 -35.15
CA PRO A 321 -14.17 -25.18 -34.04
C PRO A 321 -12.97 -24.34 -34.41
N GLU A 322 -13.07 -23.04 -34.22
CA GLU A 322 -11.90 -22.16 -34.30
C GLU A 322 -10.79 -22.77 -33.44
N PRO A 323 -9.52 -22.70 -33.88
CA PRO A 323 -8.44 -23.28 -33.13
C PRO A 323 -8.43 -22.67 -31.70
N GLU A 324 -8.68 -23.53 -30.72
CA GLU A 324 -8.73 -23.13 -29.31
C GLU A 324 -7.37 -22.56 -28.93
N GLU A 325 -7.37 -21.30 -28.48
CA GLU A 325 -6.16 -20.62 -28.01
C GLU A 325 -5.62 -21.35 -26.78
N VAL A 326 -4.34 -21.67 -26.78
CA VAL A 326 -3.66 -22.38 -25.71
C VAL A 326 -2.40 -21.64 -25.34
N ILE A 327 -2.25 -21.34 -24.06
CA ILE A 327 -1.04 -20.69 -23.52
C ILE A 327 -0.34 -21.58 -22.49
N GLU A 328 0.96 -21.39 -22.34
CA GLU A 328 1.75 -21.96 -21.25
C GLU A 328 2.25 -20.81 -20.34
N LEU A 329 1.89 -20.90 -19.07
CA LEU A 329 2.36 -20.01 -18.01
C LEU A 329 3.50 -20.71 -17.27
N ARG A 330 4.63 -20.02 -17.15
CA ARG A 330 5.80 -20.44 -16.37
C ARG A 330 6.07 -19.45 -15.26
N MET A 331 6.48 -19.94 -14.10
CA MET A 331 6.95 -19.11 -13.00
C MET A 331 7.79 -19.91 -12.01
N GLU A 332 8.55 -19.22 -11.14
CA GLU A 332 9.29 -19.85 -10.04
C GLU A 332 8.66 -19.44 -8.71
N LEU A 333 8.24 -20.40 -7.90
CA LEU A 333 7.61 -20.16 -6.59
C LEU A 333 8.39 -20.83 -5.47
N SER A 334 8.33 -20.24 -4.28
CA SER A 334 8.92 -20.81 -3.06
C SER A 334 7.99 -21.79 -2.35
N THR A 335 6.67 -21.67 -2.55
CA THR A 335 5.63 -22.51 -1.95
C THR A 335 4.54 -22.82 -2.97
N LEU A 336 3.76 -23.89 -2.72
CA LEU A 336 2.70 -24.34 -3.61
C LEU A 336 1.28 -24.12 -3.04
N GLU A 337 1.16 -23.65 -1.79
CA GLU A 337 -0.10 -23.60 -1.07
C GLU A 337 -1.12 -22.65 -1.72
N ASP A 338 -0.71 -21.45 -2.07
CA ASP A 338 -1.62 -20.46 -2.66
C ASP A 338 -2.00 -20.82 -4.10
N ILE A 339 -1.02 -21.26 -4.92
CA ILE A 339 -1.26 -21.56 -6.33
C ILE A 339 -2.18 -22.75 -6.53
N ARG A 340 -2.22 -23.70 -5.58
CA ARG A 340 -3.14 -24.86 -5.61
C ARG A 340 -4.59 -24.44 -5.78
N ARG A 341 -5.05 -23.48 -4.93
CA ARG A 341 -6.41 -22.97 -4.95
C ARG A 341 -6.70 -22.15 -6.20
N TRP A 342 -5.73 -21.36 -6.61
CA TRP A 342 -5.84 -20.53 -7.79
C TRP A 342 -6.02 -21.39 -9.07
N ILE A 343 -5.28 -22.48 -9.22
CA ILE A 343 -5.42 -23.40 -10.35
C ILE A 343 -6.82 -24.02 -10.39
N LEU A 344 -7.33 -24.47 -9.25
CA LEU A 344 -8.65 -25.07 -9.16
C LEU A 344 -9.78 -24.12 -9.57
N SER A 345 -9.59 -22.81 -9.45
CA SER A 345 -10.58 -21.81 -9.86
C SER A 345 -10.82 -21.78 -11.38
N PHE A 346 -9.90 -22.33 -12.20
CA PHE A 346 -10.04 -22.45 -13.65
C PHE A 346 -10.62 -23.79 -14.09
N GLY A 347 -10.83 -24.72 -13.16
CA GLY A 347 -11.40 -26.04 -13.45
C GLY A 347 -10.63 -26.80 -14.53
N SER A 348 -11.34 -27.37 -15.51
CA SER A 348 -10.74 -28.15 -16.60
C SER A 348 -9.95 -27.34 -17.64
N GLN A 349 -9.97 -26.00 -17.53
CA GLN A 349 -9.21 -25.14 -18.44
C GLN A 349 -7.74 -24.98 -18.02
N ALA A 350 -7.36 -25.43 -16.83
CA ALA A 350 -5.99 -25.42 -16.32
C ALA A 350 -5.43 -26.85 -16.26
N GLU A 351 -4.26 -27.05 -16.86
CA GLU A 351 -3.52 -28.32 -16.85
C GLU A 351 -2.12 -28.09 -16.26
N VAL A 352 -1.83 -28.71 -15.12
CA VAL A 352 -0.52 -28.61 -14.48
C VAL A 352 0.47 -29.56 -15.16
N LEU A 353 1.54 -29.00 -15.72
CA LEU A 353 2.62 -29.77 -16.33
C LEU A 353 3.74 -30.04 -15.31
N GLU A 354 4.13 -29.03 -14.55
CA GLU A 354 5.18 -29.07 -13.52
C GLU A 354 4.81 -28.22 -12.30
N PRO A 355 5.26 -28.61 -11.11
CA PRO A 355 5.96 -29.84 -10.74
C PRO A 355 4.99 -31.02 -10.57
N LYS A 356 5.52 -32.24 -10.56
CA LYS A 356 4.75 -33.49 -10.41
C LYS A 356 3.88 -33.48 -9.14
N GLU A 357 4.41 -33.01 -8.01
CA GLU A 357 3.67 -32.93 -6.75
C GLU A 357 2.43 -32.02 -6.82
N LEU A 358 2.50 -30.92 -7.56
CA LEU A 358 1.36 -30.02 -7.78
C LEU A 358 0.31 -30.65 -8.69
N ARG A 359 0.76 -31.33 -9.74
CA ARG A 359 -0.12 -32.07 -10.67
C ARG A 359 -0.86 -33.19 -9.95
N GLU A 360 -0.17 -34.00 -9.15
CA GLU A 360 -0.77 -35.09 -8.38
C GLU A 360 -1.77 -34.55 -7.35
N TRP A 361 -1.47 -33.45 -6.71
CA TRP A 361 -2.39 -32.81 -5.77
C TRP A 361 -3.67 -32.34 -6.48
N VAL A 362 -3.56 -31.61 -7.60
CA VAL A 362 -4.72 -31.14 -8.39
C VAL A 362 -5.56 -32.32 -8.89
N TRP A 363 -4.90 -33.39 -9.35
CA TRP A 363 -5.60 -34.58 -9.79
C TRP A 363 -6.41 -35.24 -8.67
N LYS A 364 -5.79 -35.37 -7.48
CA LYS A 364 -6.46 -35.94 -6.31
C LYS A 364 -7.69 -35.12 -5.91
N GLU A 365 -7.57 -33.80 -5.84
CA GLU A 365 -8.71 -32.91 -5.55
C GLU A 365 -9.83 -33.04 -6.58
N ALA A 366 -9.48 -33.12 -7.87
CA ALA A 366 -10.47 -33.31 -8.95
C ALA A 366 -11.22 -34.64 -8.80
N VAL A 367 -10.53 -35.72 -8.45
CA VAL A 367 -11.16 -37.02 -8.21
C VAL A 367 -12.09 -36.99 -7.00
N GLU A 368 -11.68 -36.32 -5.92
CA GLU A 368 -12.52 -36.17 -4.73
C GLU A 368 -13.77 -35.31 -5.00
N LEU A 369 -13.67 -34.29 -5.85
CA LEU A 369 -14.82 -33.47 -6.26
C LEU A 369 -15.84 -34.31 -7.05
N VAL A 370 -15.37 -35.14 -7.98
CA VAL A 370 -16.24 -36.02 -8.77
C VAL A 370 -16.84 -37.14 -7.92
N GLY A 371 -16.08 -37.68 -6.96
CA GLY A 371 -16.55 -38.76 -6.09
C GLY A 371 -17.57 -38.36 -5.02
N ARG A 372 -17.78 -37.05 -4.81
CA ARG A 372 -18.77 -36.51 -3.85
C ARG A 372 -20.07 -36.09 -4.52
N GLY A 373 -20.19 -36.13 -5.85
CA GLY A 373 -21.37 -35.86 -6.64
C GLY A 373 -21.98 -37.17 -7.13
#